data_da0439876dac01ef4978158cdae2090e
#
_entry.id   da0439876dac01ef4978158cdae2090e
#
_cell.length_a   1.000
_cell.length_b   1.000
_cell.length_c   1.000
_cell.angle_alpha   90.00
_cell.angle_beta   90.00
_cell.angle_gamma   90.00
#
_symmetry.space_group_name_H-M   'P 1'
#
loop_
_entity.id
_entity.type
_entity.pdbx_description
1 polymer ?
#
loop_
_entity_poly.entity_id
_entity_poly.type
_entity_poly.pdbx_seq_one_letter_code
_entity_poly.pdbx_strand_id
1 'polypeptide(L)'
;MSMKMLPLLCTVFFILPLLCSPASPQQPTAGENKPKLLKLAIYWPTSLCNGKTKCKYNTPPPDRFTIHGPWPLYKDPPGPEAVDWSTFPPATEAKMKIDWASYGTTTNRQFWDHEWSKHGRDSGLQPPAYFELGLTLFHRVDLGTHLKSEGVYPTGQTVEHKKFAAAVSKAAGGKTVVLLCNKDKEGVVQLFEIDICLDHSTSANAYVNCEGMKSSCPDQFRLPKAST
;
A
#
# COMPACT_ATOMS: atom_id res chain seq x y z
N MET A 1 87.30 -46.24 -32.90
CA MET A 1 85.85 -45.93 -32.85
C MET A 1 85.64 -45.07 -31.59
N SER A 2 85.48 -43.78 -31.78
CA SER A 2 85.40 -42.77 -30.68
C SER A 2 83.97 -42.32 -30.56
N MET A 3 83.28 -42.65 -29.49
CA MET A 3 81.92 -42.26 -29.17
C MET A 3 81.97 -40.88 -28.45
N LYS A 4 81.47 -39.85 -29.12
CA LYS A 4 81.32 -38.53 -28.49
C LYS A 4 80.05 -38.50 -27.68
N MET A 5 80.21 -38.25 -26.39
CA MET A 5 79.07 -37.98 -25.47
C MET A 5 78.66 -36.55 -25.64
N LEU A 6 77.33 -36.37 -25.87
CA LEU A 6 76.65 -35.08 -25.95
C LEU A 6 76.10 -34.70 -24.59
N PRO A 7 76.34 -33.47 -24.05
CA PRO A 7 75.78 -33.13 -22.73
C PRO A 7 74.31 -32.76 -22.85
N LEU A 8 73.52 -33.34 -21.95
CA LEU A 8 72.10 -33.06 -21.78
C LEU A 8 71.93 -31.73 -21.04
N LEU A 9 71.44 -30.71 -21.71
CA LEU A 9 71.04 -29.45 -21.07
C LEU A 9 69.74 -29.66 -20.30
N CYS A 10 69.83 -29.60 -18.98
CA CYS A 10 68.69 -29.61 -18.08
C CYS A 10 68.14 -28.21 -18.00
N THR A 11 67.05 -27.91 -18.74
CA THR A 11 66.28 -26.65 -18.61
C THR A 11 65.40 -26.74 -17.39
N VAL A 12 65.78 -26.01 -16.33
CA VAL A 12 64.96 -25.83 -15.14
C VAL A 12 63.85 -24.85 -15.43
N PHE A 13 62.62 -25.36 -15.58
CA PHE A 13 61.40 -24.55 -15.62
C PHE A 13 61.07 -24.07 -14.19
N PHE A 14 61.27 -22.79 -13.91
CA PHE A 14 60.69 -22.15 -12.73
C PHE A 14 59.20 -22.02 -12.90
N ILE A 15 58.42 -22.89 -12.22
CA ILE A 15 56.98 -22.75 -12.10
C ILE A 15 56.73 -21.74 -10.98
N LEU A 16 56.38 -20.50 -11.36
CA LEU A 16 55.89 -19.49 -10.42
C LEU A 16 54.50 -19.95 -9.91
N PRO A 17 54.30 -20.10 -8.61
CA PRO A 17 52.95 -20.40 -8.10
C PRO A 17 52.09 -19.17 -8.32
N LEU A 18 51.04 -19.31 -9.14
CA LEU A 18 49.95 -18.35 -9.21
C LEU A 18 49.23 -18.35 -7.83
N LEU A 19 49.52 -17.32 -7.05
CA LEU A 19 48.75 -17.07 -5.82
C LEU A 19 47.32 -16.70 -6.22
N CYS A 20 46.47 -17.71 -6.28
CA CYS A 20 45.03 -17.52 -6.36
C CYS A 20 44.57 -17.02 -4.99
N SER A 21 44.51 -15.72 -4.78
CA SER A 21 43.88 -15.11 -3.62
C SER A 21 42.40 -15.51 -3.65
N PRO A 22 41.84 -16.14 -2.59
CA PRO A 22 40.41 -16.34 -2.52
C PRO A 22 39.75 -14.95 -2.51
N ALA A 23 38.87 -14.71 -3.49
CA ALA A 23 38.01 -13.54 -3.47
C ALA A 23 37.23 -13.57 -2.15
N SER A 24 37.52 -12.63 -1.24
CA SER A 24 36.66 -12.40 -0.08
C SER A 24 35.23 -12.20 -0.58
N PRO A 25 34.25 -12.87 0.03
CA PRO A 25 32.87 -12.52 -0.24
C PRO A 25 32.70 -11.05 0.11
N GLN A 26 32.44 -10.21 -0.90
CA GLN A 26 32.04 -8.82 -0.68
C GLN A 26 30.77 -8.89 0.17
N GLN A 27 30.88 -8.54 1.45
CA GLN A 27 29.71 -8.19 2.25
C GLN A 27 28.94 -7.14 1.44
N PRO A 28 27.62 -7.33 1.23
CA PRO A 28 26.81 -6.29 0.67
C PRO A 28 26.99 -5.07 1.57
N THR A 29 27.49 -3.99 1.01
CA THR A 29 27.47 -2.68 1.66
C THR A 29 26.00 -2.42 2.00
N ALA A 30 25.67 -2.47 3.27
CA ALA A 30 24.38 -2.08 3.80
C ALA A 30 24.22 -0.57 3.59
N GLY A 31 23.91 -0.17 2.37
CA GLY A 31 23.05 0.97 2.15
C GLY A 31 21.72 0.53 2.74
N GLU A 32 21.40 1.01 3.94
CA GLU A 32 20.08 0.82 4.54
C GLU A 32 19.06 1.27 3.50
N ASN A 33 18.50 0.32 2.76
CA ASN A 33 17.27 0.53 2.00
C ASN A 33 16.19 0.80 3.03
N LYS A 34 16.07 2.06 3.41
CA LYS A 34 14.94 2.51 4.24
C LYS A 34 13.67 1.99 3.58
N PRO A 35 12.81 1.27 4.30
CA PRO A 35 11.58 0.75 3.70
C PRO A 35 10.78 1.90 3.09
N LYS A 36 10.34 1.75 1.86
CA LYS A 36 9.44 2.69 1.21
C LYS A 36 8.04 2.46 1.75
N LEU A 37 7.73 3.12 2.84
CA LEU A 37 6.44 2.96 3.50
C LEU A 37 5.32 3.52 2.64
N LEU A 38 4.37 2.67 2.30
CA LEU A 38 3.14 2.99 1.58
C LEU A 38 1.96 2.78 2.53
N LYS A 39 1.07 3.74 2.59
CA LYS A 39 -0.17 3.65 3.35
C LYS A 39 -1.34 3.41 2.39
N LEU A 40 -2.04 2.28 2.54
CA LEU A 40 -3.32 2.05 1.88
C LEU A 40 -4.43 2.59 2.78
N ALA A 41 -5.02 3.71 2.38
CA ALA A 41 -6.15 4.31 3.05
C ALA A 41 -7.47 3.76 2.47
N ILE A 42 -8.30 3.20 3.34
CA ILE A 42 -9.59 2.57 3.00
C ILE A 42 -10.65 3.23 3.86
N TYR A 43 -11.67 3.82 3.27
CA TYR A 43 -12.71 4.47 4.07
C TYR A 43 -14.07 3.76 4.00
N TRP A 44 -14.89 4.05 5.00
CA TRP A 44 -16.27 3.66 5.08
C TRP A 44 -17.16 4.79 4.52
N PRO A 45 -17.68 4.68 3.28
CA PRO A 45 -18.34 5.79 2.58
C PRO A 45 -19.54 6.36 3.34
N THR A 46 -20.29 5.52 4.07
CA THR A 46 -21.41 5.98 4.89
C THR A 46 -20.96 7.03 5.92
N SER A 47 -19.81 6.84 6.56
CA SER A 47 -19.28 7.80 7.54
C SER A 47 -18.81 9.11 6.91
N LEU A 48 -18.36 9.06 5.66
CA LEU A 48 -18.07 10.28 4.89
C LEU A 48 -19.36 11.11 4.71
N CYS A 49 -20.45 10.44 4.32
CA CYS A 49 -21.72 11.09 4.01
C CYS A 49 -22.51 11.50 5.27
N ASN A 50 -22.37 10.77 6.36
CA ASN A 50 -22.97 11.11 7.67
C ASN A 50 -22.25 12.28 8.34
N GLY A 51 -20.99 12.54 7.99
CA GLY A 51 -20.19 13.61 8.55
C GLY A 51 -20.52 15.00 7.98
N LYS A 52 -19.53 15.88 8.04
CA LYS A 52 -19.67 17.25 7.51
C LYS A 52 -19.60 17.34 5.99
N THR A 53 -19.10 16.29 5.32
CA THR A 53 -18.99 16.27 3.87
C THR A 53 -20.36 16.12 3.22
N LYS A 54 -20.63 16.99 2.25
CA LYS A 54 -21.84 16.84 1.42
C LYS A 54 -21.59 15.70 0.43
N CYS A 55 -22.45 14.68 0.47
CA CYS A 55 -22.45 13.61 -0.51
C CYS A 55 -23.44 13.85 -1.64
N LYS A 56 -23.20 13.22 -2.80
CA LYS A 56 -24.14 13.25 -3.90
C LYS A 56 -25.37 12.42 -3.53
N TYR A 57 -26.50 13.07 -3.44
CA TYR A 57 -27.77 12.47 -3.00
C TYR A 57 -28.33 11.37 -3.92
N ASN A 58 -27.86 11.31 -5.17
CA ASN A 58 -28.41 10.37 -6.17
C ASN A 58 -27.68 9.01 -6.21
N THR A 59 -26.63 8.85 -5.44
CA THR A 59 -25.91 7.57 -5.33
C THR A 59 -25.63 7.34 -3.84
N PRO A 60 -26.44 6.51 -3.17
CA PRO A 60 -26.17 6.18 -1.78
C PRO A 60 -24.80 5.50 -1.66
N PRO A 61 -24.06 5.76 -0.57
CA PRO A 61 -22.81 5.08 -0.32
C PRO A 61 -23.05 3.57 -0.26
N PRO A 62 -22.16 2.75 -0.84
CA PRO A 62 -22.29 1.31 -0.80
C PRO A 62 -22.12 0.77 0.62
N ASP A 63 -22.73 -0.37 0.92
CA ASP A 63 -22.57 -1.09 2.20
C ASP A 63 -21.25 -1.90 2.21
N ARG A 64 -20.14 -1.26 1.85
CA ARG A 64 -18.81 -1.84 1.80
C ARG A 64 -17.73 -0.78 1.89
N PHE A 65 -16.55 -1.20 2.28
CA PHE A 65 -15.37 -0.36 2.21
C PHE A 65 -15.00 -0.02 0.77
N THR A 66 -14.37 1.13 0.58
CA THR A 66 -13.86 1.60 -0.72
C THR A 66 -12.49 2.23 -0.56
N ILE A 67 -11.75 2.34 -1.66
CA ILE A 67 -10.42 2.94 -1.64
C ILE A 67 -10.52 4.44 -1.44
N HIS A 68 -9.70 4.99 -0.53
CA HIS A 68 -9.37 6.41 -0.50
C HIS A 68 -8.12 6.63 -1.36
N GLY A 69 -7.03 5.95 -1.06
CA GLY A 69 -5.84 5.96 -1.91
C GLY A 69 -4.67 5.18 -1.33
N PRO A 70 -3.70 4.77 -2.18
CA PRO A 70 -2.39 4.28 -1.76
C PRO A 70 -1.43 5.47 -1.66
N TRP A 71 -1.04 5.86 -0.45
CA TRP A 71 -0.28 7.08 -0.21
C TRP A 71 1.18 6.78 0.16
N PRO A 72 2.14 7.09 -0.70
CA PRO A 72 3.55 7.00 -0.37
C PRO A 72 3.91 7.92 0.80
N LEU A 73 4.63 7.39 1.78
CA LEU A 73 5.24 8.16 2.87
C LEU A 73 6.74 8.38 2.59
N TYR A 74 7.14 8.26 1.34
CA TYR A 74 8.45 8.55 0.75
C TYR A 74 8.25 9.43 -0.49
N LYS A 75 9.35 9.87 -1.07
CA LYS A 75 9.31 10.63 -2.32
C LYS A 75 10.29 10.01 -3.31
N ASP A 76 9.75 9.50 -4.39
CA ASP A 76 10.51 9.12 -5.60
C ASP A 76 10.46 10.27 -6.62
N PRO A 77 11.22 10.19 -7.72
CA PRO A 77 11.10 11.16 -8.79
C PRO A 77 9.64 11.32 -9.22
N PRO A 78 9.13 12.56 -9.32
CA PRO A 78 7.71 12.79 -9.54
C PRO A 78 7.26 12.27 -10.90
N GLY A 79 6.08 11.68 -10.94
CA GLY A 79 5.38 11.33 -12.16
C GLY A 79 4.84 12.57 -12.91
N PRO A 80 4.10 12.38 -14.02
CA PRO A 80 3.54 13.47 -14.80
C PRO A 80 2.64 14.36 -13.96
N GLU A 81 2.50 15.64 -14.35
CA GLU A 81 1.72 16.60 -13.58
C GLU A 81 0.23 16.27 -13.56
N ALA A 82 -0.28 15.74 -14.66
CA ALA A 82 -1.69 15.37 -14.82
C ALA A 82 -1.83 13.95 -15.36
N VAL A 83 -2.99 13.35 -15.09
CA VAL A 83 -3.36 12.04 -15.66
C VAL A 83 -3.88 12.26 -17.09
N ASP A 84 -3.28 11.55 -18.04
CA ASP A 84 -3.85 11.51 -19.39
C ASP A 84 -4.98 10.46 -19.47
N TRP A 85 -6.19 10.91 -19.27
CA TRP A 85 -7.37 10.06 -19.31
C TRP A 85 -7.73 9.55 -20.71
N SER A 86 -7.16 10.13 -21.78
CA SER A 86 -7.41 9.67 -23.16
C SER A 86 -6.70 8.34 -23.46
N THR A 87 -5.57 8.10 -22.80
CA THR A 87 -4.77 6.87 -22.93
C THR A 87 -4.95 5.92 -21.75
N PHE A 88 -5.77 6.31 -20.76
CA PHE A 88 -5.94 5.51 -19.53
C PHE A 88 -6.69 4.20 -19.82
N PRO A 89 -6.24 3.03 -19.29
CA PRO A 89 -6.85 1.75 -19.59
C PRO A 89 -8.33 1.67 -19.18
N PRO A 90 -9.27 1.42 -20.12
CA PRO A 90 -10.70 1.40 -19.80
C PRO A 90 -11.09 0.36 -18.75
N ALA A 91 -10.41 -0.79 -18.73
CA ALA A 91 -10.67 -1.85 -17.75
C ALA A 91 -10.30 -1.41 -16.32
N THR A 92 -9.20 -0.67 -16.15
CA THR A 92 -8.79 -0.11 -14.87
C THR A 92 -9.76 0.95 -14.41
N GLU A 93 -10.16 1.87 -15.30
CA GLU A 93 -11.15 2.89 -14.98
C GLU A 93 -12.50 2.28 -14.57
N ALA A 94 -12.92 1.19 -15.21
CA ALA A 94 -14.14 0.48 -14.83
C ALA A 94 -14.08 -0.07 -13.39
N LYS A 95 -12.97 -0.68 -12.98
CA LYS A 95 -12.74 -1.13 -11.61
C LYS A 95 -12.72 0.05 -10.62
N MET A 96 -12.06 1.15 -10.97
CA MET A 96 -12.00 2.35 -10.14
C MET A 96 -13.40 2.95 -9.91
N LYS A 97 -14.29 2.94 -10.91
CA LYS A 97 -15.69 3.38 -10.75
C LYS A 97 -16.45 2.57 -9.71
N ILE A 98 -16.04 1.33 -9.48
CA ILE A 98 -16.64 0.43 -8.49
C ILE A 98 -16.00 0.62 -7.12
N ASP A 99 -14.68 0.48 -7.03
CA ASP A 99 -13.97 0.35 -5.76
C ASP A 99 -13.32 1.64 -5.26
N TRP A 100 -13.26 2.68 -6.11
CA TRP A 100 -12.61 3.95 -5.82
C TRP A 100 -13.45 5.15 -6.27
N ALA A 101 -14.76 5.05 -6.06
CA ALA A 101 -15.67 6.10 -6.47
C ALA A 101 -15.63 7.32 -5.53
N SER A 102 -15.89 8.50 -6.09
CA SER A 102 -16.14 9.72 -5.32
C SER A 102 -17.57 9.74 -4.80
N TYR A 103 -17.74 9.85 -3.49
CA TYR A 103 -19.06 10.03 -2.85
C TYR A 103 -19.30 11.48 -2.43
N GLY A 104 -18.27 12.32 -2.47
CA GLY A 104 -18.38 13.76 -2.19
C GLY A 104 -19.03 14.57 -3.30
N THR A 105 -18.67 15.82 -3.38
CA THR A 105 -19.21 16.77 -4.38
C THR A 105 -18.48 16.72 -5.73
N THR A 106 -17.33 16.08 -5.81
CA THR A 106 -16.49 15.96 -7.00
C THR A 106 -16.90 14.79 -7.88
N THR A 107 -16.57 14.85 -9.17
CA THR A 107 -16.66 13.68 -10.05
C THR A 107 -15.58 12.66 -9.70
N ASN A 108 -15.73 11.42 -10.17
CA ASN A 108 -14.69 10.40 -9.98
C ASN A 108 -13.32 10.88 -10.52
N ARG A 109 -13.29 11.45 -11.73
CA ARG A 109 -12.03 11.95 -12.32
C ARG A 109 -11.40 13.07 -11.52
N GLN A 110 -12.20 14.04 -11.05
CA GLN A 110 -11.69 15.11 -10.18
C GLN A 110 -11.10 14.56 -8.87
N PHE A 111 -11.74 13.53 -8.31
CA PHE A 111 -11.21 12.85 -7.12
C PHE A 111 -9.91 12.10 -7.43
N TRP A 112 -9.85 11.34 -8.50
CA TRP A 112 -8.65 10.63 -8.90
C TRP A 112 -7.51 11.55 -9.31
N ASP A 113 -7.79 12.67 -10.00
CA ASP A 113 -6.80 13.72 -10.28
C ASP A 113 -6.23 14.31 -8.98
N HIS A 114 -7.09 14.51 -7.97
CA HIS A 114 -6.65 14.97 -6.67
C HIS A 114 -5.73 13.93 -6.00
N GLU A 115 -6.14 12.66 -5.95
CA GLU A 115 -5.33 11.57 -5.37
C GLU A 115 -3.98 11.42 -6.09
N TRP A 116 -3.99 11.51 -7.41
CA TRP A 116 -2.75 11.51 -8.18
C TRP A 116 -1.86 12.70 -7.82
N SER A 117 -2.39 13.91 -7.88
CA SER A 117 -1.61 15.14 -7.67
C SER A 117 -1.03 15.26 -6.26
N LYS A 118 -1.74 14.74 -5.26
CA LYS A 118 -1.36 14.81 -3.83
C LYS A 118 -0.46 13.67 -3.39
N HIS A 119 -0.63 12.49 -3.96
CA HIS A 119 -0.01 11.27 -3.48
C HIS A 119 0.68 10.48 -4.59
N GLY A 120 -0.02 10.21 -5.68
CA GLY A 120 0.47 9.34 -6.75
C GLY A 120 1.75 9.84 -7.41
N ARG A 121 1.91 11.14 -7.60
CA ARG A 121 3.09 11.74 -8.23
C ARG A 121 4.40 11.41 -7.53
N ASP A 122 4.38 11.30 -6.21
CA ASP A 122 5.57 11.02 -5.39
C ASP A 122 5.88 9.51 -5.30
N SER A 123 5.06 8.65 -5.94
CA SER A 123 5.22 7.19 -5.87
C SER A 123 6.33 6.61 -6.75
N GLY A 124 6.83 7.37 -7.73
CA GLY A 124 7.73 6.89 -8.78
C GLY A 124 7.02 6.06 -9.87
N LEU A 125 5.70 5.94 -9.81
CA LEU A 125 4.89 5.20 -10.77
C LEU A 125 4.30 6.14 -11.83
N GLN A 126 3.86 5.55 -12.96
CA GLN A 126 2.98 6.22 -13.90
C GLN A 126 1.52 6.09 -13.44
N PRO A 127 0.61 7.03 -13.83
CA PRO A 127 -0.77 7.04 -13.35
C PRO A 127 -1.49 5.68 -13.45
N PRO A 128 -1.48 4.95 -14.58
CA PRO A 128 -2.15 3.65 -14.64
C PRO A 128 -1.62 2.65 -13.61
N ALA A 129 -0.29 2.60 -13.43
CA ALA A 129 0.35 1.68 -12.49
C ALA A 129 0.03 2.03 -11.02
N TYR A 130 -0.06 3.32 -10.69
CA TYR A 130 -0.46 3.79 -9.36
C TYR A 130 -1.89 3.35 -9.01
N PHE A 131 -2.83 3.55 -9.92
CA PHE A 131 -4.22 3.16 -9.70
C PHE A 131 -4.40 1.63 -9.67
N GLU A 132 -3.70 0.90 -10.55
CA GLU A 132 -3.69 -0.58 -10.50
C GLU A 132 -3.09 -1.10 -9.19
N LEU A 133 -2.04 -0.46 -8.67
CA LEU A 133 -1.48 -0.80 -7.36
C LEU A 133 -2.54 -0.65 -6.26
N GLY A 134 -3.24 0.49 -6.22
CA GLY A 134 -4.31 0.73 -5.24
C GLY A 134 -5.40 -0.33 -5.29
N LEU A 135 -5.89 -0.66 -6.48
CA LEU A 135 -6.89 -1.71 -6.70
C LEU A 135 -6.37 -3.08 -6.24
N THR A 136 -5.15 -3.44 -6.64
CA THR A 136 -4.53 -4.73 -6.28
C THR A 136 -4.39 -4.87 -4.77
N LEU A 137 -3.88 -3.84 -4.09
CA LEU A 137 -3.72 -3.84 -2.64
C LEU A 137 -5.05 -3.94 -1.92
N PHE A 138 -6.06 -3.20 -2.37
CA PHE A 138 -7.39 -3.22 -1.79
C PHE A 138 -8.04 -4.61 -1.87
N HIS A 139 -8.00 -5.24 -3.03
CA HIS A 139 -8.53 -6.60 -3.21
C HIS A 139 -7.73 -7.65 -2.45
N ARG A 140 -6.42 -7.48 -2.31
CA ARG A 140 -5.58 -8.38 -1.51
C ARG A 140 -5.93 -8.36 -0.03
N VAL A 141 -6.25 -7.18 0.52
CA VAL A 141 -6.67 -7.04 1.91
C VAL A 141 -8.01 -7.73 2.16
N ASP A 142 -8.94 -7.68 1.21
CA ASP A 142 -10.30 -8.22 1.30
C ASP A 142 -10.95 -7.99 2.68
N LEU A 143 -10.90 -6.72 3.10
CA LEU A 143 -11.28 -6.31 4.46
C LEU A 143 -12.70 -6.73 4.84
N GLY A 144 -13.63 -6.68 3.87
CA GLY A 144 -15.02 -7.06 4.08
C GLY A 144 -15.17 -8.51 4.50
N THR A 145 -14.54 -9.43 3.78
CA THR A 145 -14.58 -10.87 4.10
C THR A 145 -13.90 -11.15 5.44
N HIS A 146 -12.75 -10.53 5.72
CA HIS A 146 -12.05 -10.70 7.01
C HIS A 146 -12.87 -10.20 8.19
N LEU A 147 -13.44 -9.01 8.13
CA LEU A 147 -14.29 -8.48 9.21
C LEU A 147 -15.52 -9.36 9.44
N LYS A 148 -16.15 -9.83 8.36
CA LYS A 148 -17.27 -10.74 8.44
C LYS A 148 -16.90 -12.05 9.14
N SER A 149 -15.75 -12.64 8.83
CA SER A 149 -15.30 -13.88 9.48
C SER A 149 -15.01 -13.70 10.98
N GLU A 150 -14.68 -12.47 11.41
CA GLU A 150 -14.48 -12.11 12.82
C GLU A 150 -15.77 -11.66 13.52
N GLY A 151 -16.93 -11.79 12.86
CA GLY A 151 -18.23 -11.41 13.40
C GLY A 151 -18.41 -9.89 13.54
N VAL A 152 -17.66 -9.10 12.74
CA VAL A 152 -17.77 -7.64 12.71
C VAL A 152 -18.59 -7.21 11.51
N TYR A 153 -19.72 -6.59 11.78
CA TYR A 153 -20.67 -6.16 10.73
C TYR A 153 -21.03 -4.68 10.91
N PRO A 154 -21.29 -3.94 9.83
CA PRO A 154 -21.75 -2.56 9.88
C PRO A 154 -23.24 -2.49 10.26
N THR A 155 -23.54 -2.78 11.51
CA THR A 155 -24.92 -2.83 12.04
C THR A 155 -25.43 -1.49 12.53
N GLY A 156 -24.60 -0.45 12.53
CA GLY A 156 -24.91 0.83 13.16
C GLY A 156 -24.64 0.85 14.67
N GLN A 157 -24.21 -0.28 15.24
CA GLN A 157 -23.89 -0.40 16.65
C GLN A 157 -22.48 0.09 16.98
N THR A 158 -22.26 0.33 18.26
CA THR A 158 -20.93 0.64 18.80
C THR A 158 -20.08 -0.62 18.82
N VAL A 159 -18.81 -0.46 18.41
CA VAL A 159 -17.79 -1.50 18.45
C VAL A 159 -16.61 -1.07 19.32
N GLU A 160 -15.94 -2.04 19.92
CA GLU A 160 -14.73 -1.80 20.72
C GLU A 160 -13.53 -1.64 19.78
N HIS A 161 -12.73 -0.59 20.01
CA HIS A 161 -11.52 -0.30 19.24
C HIS A 161 -10.59 -1.52 19.14
N LYS A 162 -10.25 -2.11 20.28
CA LYS A 162 -9.32 -3.25 20.33
C LYS A 162 -9.81 -4.43 19.51
N LYS A 163 -11.10 -4.76 19.62
CA LYS A 163 -11.72 -5.85 18.86
C LYS A 163 -11.72 -5.58 17.37
N PHE A 164 -12.09 -4.38 16.97
CA PHE A 164 -12.12 -3.97 15.56
C PHE A 164 -10.69 -3.92 14.97
N ALA A 165 -9.74 -3.29 15.67
CA ALA A 165 -8.34 -3.24 15.25
C ALA A 165 -7.71 -4.63 15.11
N ALA A 166 -8.02 -5.57 16.03
CA ALA A 166 -7.55 -6.96 15.93
C ALA A 166 -8.09 -7.67 14.69
N ALA A 167 -9.37 -7.47 14.37
CA ALA A 167 -9.98 -8.04 13.16
C ALA A 167 -9.35 -7.47 11.88
N VAL A 168 -9.13 -6.15 11.80
CA VAL A 168 -8.43 -5.52 10.67
C VAL A 168 -6.96 -5.97 10.60
N SER A 169 -6.27 -6.09 11.75
CA SER A 169 -4.89 -6.58 11.82
C SER A 169 -4.74 -7.96 11.20
N LYS A 170 -5.70 -8.87 11.40
CA LYS A 170 -5.67 -10.20 10.74
C LYS A 170 -5.68 -10.08 9.22
N ALA A 171 -6.51 -9.19 8.66
CA ALA A 171 -6.51 -8.91 7.22
C ALA A 171 -5.16 -8.33 6.73
N ALA A 172 -4.46 -7.60 7.59
CA ALA A 172 -3.14 -7.01 7.35
C ALA A 172 -1.98 -7.93 7.81
N GLY A 173 -2.14 -9.25 7.81
CA GLY A 173 -1.10 -10.20 8.17
C GLY A 173 -0.58 -10.07 9.60
N GLY A 174 -1.41 -9.67 10.55
CA GLY A 174 -1.07 -9.50 11.97
C GLY A 174 -0.33 -8.20 12.29
N LYS A 175 -0.30 -7.24 11.36
CA LYS A 175 0.39 -5.95 11.56
C LYS A 175 -0.52 -4.93 12.24
N THR A 176 0.10 -3.96 12.92
CA THR A 176 -0.65 -2.82 13.49
C THR A 176 -1.22 -1.96 12.38
N VAL A 177 -2.44 -1.51 12.58
CA VAL A 177 -3.20 -0.68 11.64
C VAL A 177 -3.62 0.62 12.33
N VAL A 178 -4.05 1.61 11.56
CA VAL A 178 -4.54 2.87 12.09
C VAL A 178 -6.03 2.99 11.82
N LEU A 179 -6.80 3.36 12.84
CA LEU A 179 -8.23 3.60 12.73
C LEU A 179 -8.50 5.09 12.91
N LEU A 180 -9.10 5.69 11.90
CA LEU A 180 -9.48 7.10 11.93
C LEU A 180 -11.00 7.23 12.04
N CYS A 181 -11.43 8.06 12.98
CA CYS A 181 -12.83 8.34 13.23
C CYS A 181 -13.17 9.79 12.89
N ASN A 182 -14.39 10.01 12.45
CA ASN A 182 -15.00 11.33 12.36
C ASN A 182 -16.23 11.40 13.27
N LYS A 183 -16.94 12.53 13.21
CA LYS A 183 -18.23 12.69 13.88
C LYS A 183 -19.31 12.84 12.84
N ASP A 184 -20.46 12.19 13.09
CA ASP A 184 -21.66 12.44 12.32
C ASP A 184 -22.27 13.81 12.66
N LYS A 185 -23.42 14.12 12.06
CA LYS A 185 -24.12 15.40 12.25
C LYS A 185 -24.62 15.59 13.66
N GLU A 186 -24.87 14.51 14.36
CA GLU A 186 -25.32 14.47 15.76
C GLU A 186 -24.13 14.48 16.75
N GLY A 187 -22.88 14.48 16.25
CA GLY A 187 -21.67 14.48 17.05
C GLY A 187 -21.22 13.11 17.53
N VAL A 188 -21.85 12.04 17.08
CA VAL A 188 -21.48 10.65 17.43
C VAL A 188 -20.20 10.26 16.68
N VAL A 189 -19.23 9.72 17.42
CA VAL A 189 -17.97 9.26 16.84
C VAL A 189 -18.19 7.95 16.08
N GLN A 190 -17.72 7.90 14.84
CA GLN A 190 -17.88 6.76 13.94
C GLN A 190 -16.61 6.48 13.16
N LEU A 191 -16.41 5.20 12.77
CA LEU A 191 -15.30 4.82 11.91
C LEU A 191 -15.38 5.57 10.58
N PHE A 192 -14.29 6.20 10.19
CA PHE A 192 -14.20 6.91 8.92
C PHE A 192 -13.24 6.23 7.94
N GLU A 193 -12.02 5.92 8.40
CA GLU A 193 -10.94 5.40 7.56
C GLU A 193 -10.12 4.37 8.31
N ILE A 194 -9.56 3.44 7.58
CA ILE A 194 -8.60 2.43 8.04
C ILE A 194 -7.34 2.58 7.20
N ASP A 195 -6.19 2.75 7.87
CA ASP A 195 -4.90 2.76 7.20
C ASP A 195 -4.16 1.44 7.44
N ILE A 196 -3.69 0.83 6.37
CA ILE A 196 -2.84 -0.38 6.37
C ILE A 196 -1.50 -0.02 5.74
N CYS A 197 -0.41 -0.37 6.42
CA CYS A 197 0.93 -0.01 5.97
C CYS A 197 1.62 -1.17 5.27
N LEU A 198 2.38 -0.83 4.23
CA LEU A 198 3.09 -1.77 3.38
C LEU A 198 4.52 -1.26 3.10
N ASP A 199 5.44 -2.19 2.93
CA ASP A 199 6.78 -1.88 2.42
C ASP A 199 6.76 -2.02 0.89
N HIS A 200 6.81 -0.90 0.19
CA HIS A 200 6.85 -0.82 -1.27
C HIS A 200 8.26 -0.93 -1.85
N SER A 201 9.28 -1.10 -1.02
CA SER A 201 10.66 -1.36 -1.51
C SER A 201 10.81 -2.76 -2.11
N THR A 202 9.85 -3.65 -1.85
CA THR A 202 9.81 -5.02 -2.36
C THR A 202 8.66 -5.22 -3.34
N SER A 203 8.84 -6.08 -4.34
CA SER A 203 7.79 -6.42 -5.31
C SER A 203 6.53 -7.03 -4.67
N ALA A 204 6.67 -7.61 -3.47
CA ALA A 204 5.57 -8.22 -2.72
C ALA A 204 4.68 -7.20 -2.01
N ASN A 205 5.13 -5.94 -1.84
CA ASN A 205 4.43 -4.94 -1.02
C ASN A 205 4.00 -5.56 0.32
N ALA A 206 4.97 -6.04 1.10
CA ALA A 206 4.70 -6.77 2.33
C ALA A 206 3.98 -5.88 3.35
N TYR A 207 3.03 -6.44 4.10
CA TYR A 207 2.41 -5.71 5.21
C TYR A 207 3.45 -5.45 6.30
N VAL A 208 3.46 -4.22 6.82
CA VAL A 208 4.31 -3.79 7.93
C VAL A 208 3.49 -3.06 8.97
N ASN A 209 4.05 -2.87 10.16
CA ASN A 209 3.38 -2.06 11.18
C ASN A 209 3.31 -0.60 10.74
N CYS A 210 2.19 0.06 11.05
CA CYS A 210 2.04 1.51 10.87
C CYS A 210 2.76 2.26 12.01
N GLU A 211 4.09 2.18 12.06
CA GLU A 211 4.88 2.77 13.14
C GLU A 211 4.81 4.30 13.13
N GLY A 212 4.72 4.87 14.34
CA GLY A 212 4.64 6.32 14.52
C GLY A 212 3.29 6.95 14.17
N MET A 213 2.37 6.19 13.57
CA MET A 213 1.01 6.66 13.26
C MET A 213 0.07 6.37 14.42
N LYS A 214 -0.92 7.25 14.62
CA LYS A 214 -1.86 7.15 15.75
C LYS A 214 -3.30 7.04 15.25
N SER A 215 -4.04 6.10 15.83
CA SER A 215 -5.48 6.04 15.67
C SER A 215 -6.14 7.26 16.33
N SER A 216 -7.17 7.80 15.69
CA SER A 216 -8.01 8.86 16.25
C SER A 216 -9.33 8.32 16.83
N CYS A 217 -9.63 7.05 16.61
CA CYS A 217 -10.81 6.41 17.18
C CYS A 217 -10.65 6.21 18.70
N PRO A 218 -11.66 6.56 19.50
CA PRO A 218 -11.69 6.27 20.93
C PRO A 218 -11.85 4.77 21.21
N ASP A 219 -11.90 4.37 22.48
CA ASP A 219 -12.08 2.97 22.90
C ASP A 219 -13.36 2.33 22.34
N GLN A 220 -14.38 3.15 22.09
CA GLN A 220 -15.63 2.75 21.47
C GLN A 220 -16.03 3.75 20.40
N PHE A 221 -16.49 3.25 19.25
CA PHE A 221 -16.97 4.06 18.14
C PHE A 221 -18.08 3.32 17.40
N ARG A 222 -18.89 4.04 16.65
CA ARG A 222 -19.93 3.44 15.81
C ARG A 222 -19.34 2.95 14.48
N LEU A 223 -19.79 1.77 14.00
CA LEU A 223 -19.66 1.34 12.61
C LEU A 223 -21.04 1.51 11.94
N PRO A 224 -21.29 2.63 11.22
CA PRO A 224 -22.60 2.92 10.69
C PRO A 224 -23.05 1.88 9.67
N LYS A 225 -24.33 1.52 9.72
CA LYS A 225 -24.96 0.78 8.63
C LYS A 225 -25.12 1.71 7.43
N ALA A 226 -24.95 1.18 6.21
CA ALA A 226 -25.26 1.95 5.01
C ALA A 226 -26.73 2.39 5.03
N SER A 227 -26.98 3.58 4.51
CA SER A 227 -28.35 4.04 4.30
C SER A 227 -29.00 3.16 3.20
N THR A 228 -30.05 2.49 3.55
CA THR A 228 -30.90 1.76 2.59
C THR A 228 -31.68 2.73 1.73
#